data_225097298a56141d29873fc4e6f62123
#
_entry.id   225097298a56141d29873fc4e6f62123
#
_cell.length_a   1.000
_cell.length_b   1.000
_cell.length_c   1.000
_cell.angle_alpha   90.00
_cell.angle_beta   90.00
_cell.angle_gamma   90.00
#
_symmetry.space_group_name_H-M   'P 1'
#
loop_
_entity.id
_entity.type
_entity.pdbx_description
1 polymer ?
#
loop_
_entity_poly.entity_id
_entity_poly.type
_entity_poly.pdbx_seq_one_letter_code
_entity_poly.pdbx_strand_id
1 'polypeptide(L)'
;MIKVDLITGFLGAGKTTFLIEYAQKILAEGKKVAIIVNDYGAINVDRLLIHKELGDQCQIEMVIGGDRDCGRRRLKTKLITMALEEYQQVLVEPSGLFEVDDFFDLLYEEPLERWYEMGNVITVVECCENPVYSDYAKYILAKQISKAGAIVASKMEQPQQLQNMKVFLEDLSQEFHCNLTEIPLHGWNKGNLDDQTFHELWNSGYGRREPGKALQNKEQTFESLFFFHVEISGDVKNVVEQLMQNPEAGNIFRLKGFLKRGDDWMEINATKMDVNITRTAVGQEVFIVIGEGLNHDVIANYWTSYMNE
;
A
#
# COMPACT_ATOMS: atom_id res chain seq x y z
N MET A 1 -11.58 15.91 -18.72
CA MET A 1 -10.99 15.90 -17.36
C MET A 1 -9.98 14.77 -17.27
N ILE A 2 -8.98 14.91 -16.43
CA ILE A 2 -7.97 13.89 -16.19
C ILE A 2 -8.59 12.84 -15.28
N LYS A 3 -8.53 11.57 -15.66
CA LYS A 3 -8.98 10.48 -14.79
C LYS A 3 -7.90 10.19 -13.75
N VAL A 4 -8.33 10.03 -12.49
CA VAL A 4 -7.44 9.58 -11.42
C VAL A 4 -7.93 8.25 -10.86
N ASP A 5 -7.10 7.22 -10.92
CA ASP A 5 -7.37 5.92 -10.33
C ASP A 5 -6.60 5.78 -9.01
N LEU A 6 -7.26 5.22 -8.01
CA LEU A 6 -6.71 5.01 -6.68
C LEU A 6 -6.49 3.52 -6.42
N ILE A 7 -5.24 3.13 -6.20
CA ILE A 7 -4.88 1.74 -5.88
C ILE A 7 -4.66 1.63 -4.38
N THR A 8 -5.68 1.18 -3.68
CA THR A 8 -5.69 1.06 -2.21
C THR A 8 -5.43 -0.37 -1.75
N GLY A 9 -5.40 -0.58 -0.46
CA GLY A 9 -5.21 -1.88 0.18
C GLY A 9 -4.29 -1.77 1.39
N PHE A 10 -4.39 -2.72 2.28
CA PHE A 10 -3.62 -2.72 3.52
C PHE A 10 -2.10 -2.86 3.27
N LEU A 11 -1.31 -2.68 4.32
CA LEU A 11 0.15 -2.82 4.27
C LEU A 11 0.55 -4.22 3.79
N GLY A 12 1.48 -4.29 2.85
CA GLY A 12 1.99 -5.56 2.32
C GLY A 12 1.12 -6.26 1.28
N ALA A 13 -0.08 -5.78 0.98
CA ALA A 13 -1.02 -6.42 0.04
C ALA A 13 -0.54 -6.51 -1.42
N GLY A 14 0.59 -5.91 -1.78
CA GLY A 14 1.12 -5.97 -3.16
C GLY A 14 0.64 -4.85 -4.08
N LYS A 15 0.18 -3.72 -3.53
CA LYS A 15 -0.30 -2.55 -4.28
C LYS A 15 0.65 -2.07 -5.36
N THR A 16 1.91 -1.82 -4.99
CA THR A 16 2.94 -1.31 -5.94
C THR A 16 3.17 -2.28 -7.09
N THR A 17 3.21 -3.59 -6.79
CA THR A 17 3.37 -4.62 -7.82
C THR A 17 2.18 -4.65 -8.77
N PHE A 18 0.97 -4.57 -8.25
CA PHE A 18 -0.26 -4.50 -9.06
C PHE A 18 -0.32 -3.21 -9.87
N LEU A 19 0.00 -2.06 -9.25
CA LEU A 19 0.01 -0.76 -9.91
C LEU A 19 0.93 -0.75 -11.14
N ILE A 20 2.10 -1.39 -11.07
CA ILE A 20 3.03 -1.49 -12.20
C ILE A 20 2.38 -2.21 -13.38
N GLU A 21 1.79 -3.38 -13.18
CA GLU A 21 1.14 -4.13 -14.26
C GLU A 21 -0.09 -3.41 -14.82
N TYR A 22 -0.87 -2.79 -13.94
CA TYR A 22 -2.01 -1.97 -14.33
C TYR A 22 -1.58 -0.76 -15.17
N ALA A 23 -0.49 -0.07 -14.77
CA ALA A 23 0.08 1.03 -15.53
C ALA A 23 0.61 0.57 -16.90
N GLN A 24 1.28 -0.58 -16.98
CA GLN A 24 1.76 -1.15 -18.26
C GLN A 24 0.61 -1.36 -19.25
N LYS A 25 -0.52 -1.88 -18.78
CA LYS A 25 -1.72 -2.06 -19.61
C LYS A 25 -2.28 -0.73 -20.11
N ILE A 26 -2.39 0.29 -19.24
CA ILE A 26 -2.87 1.62 -19.63
C ILE A 26 -1.93 2.30 -20.63
N LEU A 27 -0.61 2.15 -20.45
CA LEU A 27 0.40 2.65 -21.38
C LEU A 27 0.28 1.98 -22.76
N ALA A 28 -0.03 0.66 -22.78
CA ALA A 28 -0.26 -0.08 -24.03
C ALA A 28 -1.50 0.42 -24.78
N GLU A 29 -2.50 0.99 -24.09
CA GLU A 29 -3.65 1.70 -24.69
C GLU A 29 -3.28 3.10 -25.23
N GLY A 30 -2.00 3.47 -25.19
CA GLY A 30 -1.48 4.74 -25.73
C GLY A 30 -1.81 5.96 -24.87
N LYS A 31 -2.11 5.78 -23.59
CA LYS A 31 -2.38 6.90 -22.66
C LYS A 31 -1.10 7.48 -22.08
N LYS A 32 -1.08 8.80 -21.88
CA LYS A 32 -0.03 9.48 -21.11
C LYS A 32 -0.35 9.36 -19.63
N VAL A 33 0.46 8.57 -18.91
CA VAL A 33 0.23 8.18 -17.52
C VAL A 33 1.22 8.86 -16.59
N ALA A 34 0.76 9.34 -15.43
CA ALA A 34 1.60 9.68 -14.29
C ALA A 34 1.25 8.81 -13.09
N ILE A 35 2.23 8.56 -12.24
CA ILE A 35 2.10 7.76 -11.03
C ILE A 35 2.50 8.61 -9.83
N ILE A 36 1.66 8.64 -8.80
CA ILE A 36 1.96 9.27 -7.51
C ILE A 36 1.92 8.20 -6.44
N VAL A 37 3.05 7.98 -5.77
CA VAL A 37 3.17 7.01 -4.66
C VAL A 37 3.35 7.76 -3.36
N ASN A 38 2.57 7.40 -2.36
CA ASN A 38 2.73 7.90 -1.00
C ASN A 38 3.42 6.81 -0.15
N ASP A 39 4.69 7.00 0.13
CA ASP A 39 5.46 6.10 1.00
C ASP A 39 5.97 6.85 2.24
N TYR A 40 5.85 6.21 3.41
CA TYR A 40 6.40 6.73 4.66
C TYR A 40 7.92 6.58 4.76
N GLY A 41 8.56 5.91 3.81
CA GLY A 41 9.99 5.63 3.81
C GLY A 41 10.85 6.85 3.43
N ALA A 42 11.98 7.01 4.09
CA ALA A 42 13.00 8.00 3.71
C ALA A 42 13.66 7.68 2.35
N ILE A 43 13.42 6.51 1.80
CA ILE A 43 13.96 6.04 0.52
C ILE A 43 12.84 5.62 -0.42
N ASN A 44 13.01 6.07 -1.65
CA ASN A 44 12.13 5.83 -2.78
C ASN A 44 12.30 4.41 -3.37
N VAL A 45 12.13 3.35 -2.58
CA VAL A 45 12.25 1.97 -3.09
C VAL A 45 11.16 1.71 -4.11
N ASP A 46 9.93 2.09 -3.79
CA ASP A 46 8.81 1.89 -4.70
C ASP A 46 9.02 2.68 -6.00
N ARG A 47 9.59 3.89 -5.93
CA ARG A 47 9.98 4.64 -7.13
C ARG A 47 11.02 3.92 -7.98
N LEU A 48 12.05 3.37 -7.35
CA LEU A 48 13.10 2.63 -8.06
C LEU A 48 12.53 1.37 -8.71
N LEU A 49 11.65 0.66 -8.03
CA LEU A 49 10.96 -0.51 -8.57
C LEU A 49 10.09 -0.14 -9.76
N ILE A 50 9.27 0.90 -9.63
CA ILE A 50 8.40 1.37 -10.71
C ILE A 50 9.24 1.85 -11.90
N HIS A 51 10.28 2.63 -11.66
CA HIS A 51 11.16 3.13 -12.74
C HIS A 51 11.91 2.00 -13.45
N LYS A 52 12.32 0.96 -12.72
CA LYS A 52 12.95 -0.23 -13.32
C LYS A 52 12.02 -0.96 -14.29
N GLU A 53 10.74 -1.05 -13.98
CA GLU A 53 9.76 -1.81 -14.77
C GLU A 53 9.09 -0.97 -15.87
N LEU A 54 8.91 0.34 -15.66
CA LEU A 54 8.22 1.23 -16.59
C LEU A 54 9.18 2.18 -17.35
N GLY A 55 10.41 2.35 -16.86
CA GLY A 55 11.39 3.27 -17.45
C GLY A 55 10.87 4.70 -17.52
N ASP A 56 11.16 5.38 -18.63
CA ASP A 56 10.74 6.77 -18.90
C ASP A 56 9.35 6.87 -19.54
N GLN A 57 8.57 5.79 -19.57
CA GLN A 57 7.25 5.79 -20.20
C GLN A 57 6.19 6.52 -19.39
N CYS A 58 6.43 6.72 -18.10
CA CYS A 58 5.54 7.48 -17.21
C CYS A 58 6.33 8.36 -16.24
N GLN A 59 5.72 9.46 -15.82
CA GLN A 59 6.23 10.28 -14.71
C GLN A 59 5.93 9.60 -13.39
N ILE A 60 6.92 9.55 -12.50
CA ILE A 60 6.76 8.98 -11.16
C ILE A 60 7.08 10.05 -10.14
N GLU A 61 6.08 10.38 -9.32
CA GLU A 61 6.21 11.36 -8.23
C GLU A 61 5.99 10.68 -6.88
N MET A 62 6.73 11.18 -5.88
CA MET A 62 6.62 10.67 -4.52
C MET A 62 6.04 11.73 -3.60
N VAL A 63 5.13 11.30 -2.74
CA VAL A 63 4.71 12.05 -1.56
C VAL A 63 5.40 11.40 -0.37
N ILE A 64 6.44 12.06 0.13
CA ILE A 64 7.24 11.53 1.25
C ILE A 64 6.62 12.05 2.54
N GLY A 65 6.44 11.16 3.51
CA GLY A 65 6.11 11.30 4.91
C GLY A 65 5.83 12.69 5.50
N GLY A 66 5.35 12.74 6.67
CA GLY A 66 4.90 13.90 7.41
C GLY A 66 3.58 13.58 8.10
N ASP A 67 3.05 14.52 8.85
CA ASP A 67 1.71 14.39 9.37
C ASP A 67 0.65 14.36 8.22
N ARG A 68 -0.59 14.02 8.57
CA ARG A 68 -1.71 13.88 7.63
C ARG A 68 -1.89 15.16 6.77
N ASP A 69 -1.76 16.34 7.37
CA ASP A 69 -1.95 17.62 6.68
C ASP A 69 -0.81 17.93 5.71
N CYS A 70 0.44 17.65 6.08
CA CYS A 70 1.58 17.81 5.20
C CYS A 70 1.50 16.86 4.00
N GLY A 71 1.13 15.60 4.21
CA GLY A 71 0.91 14.61 3.15
C GLY A 71 -0.16 15.06 2.17
N ARG A 72 -1.32 15.54 2.66
CA ARG A 72 -2.42 16.06 1.86
C ARG A 72 -1.99 17.24 0.98
N ARG A 73 -1.27 18.22 1.54
CA ARG A 73 -0.79 19.39 0.79
C ARG A 73 0.20 19.02 -0.31
N ARG A 74 1.11 18.08 -0.02
CA ARG A 74 2.09 17.59 -1.01
C ARG A 74 1.38 16.84 -2.14
N LEU A 75 0.42 15.99 -1.83
CA LEU A 75 -0.39 15.27 -2.82
C LEU A 75 -1.15 16.26 -3.71
N LYS A 76 -1.79 17.29 -3.14
CA LYS A 76 -2.45 18.37 -3.88
C LYS A 76 -1.50 19.05 -4.86
N THR A 77 -0.29 19.42 -4.40
CA THR A 77 0.71 20.07 -5.24
C THR A 77 1.14 19.15 -6.41
N LYS A 78 1.34 17.85 -6.17
CA LYS A 78 1.69 16.91 -7.24
C LYS A 78 0.56 16.75 -8.26
N LEU A 79 -0.69 16.67 -7.83
CA LEU A 79 -1.84 16.63 -8.73
C LEU A 79 -1.94 17.91 -9.56
N ILE A 80 -1.70 19.09 -8.98
CA ILE A 80 -1.65 20.35 -9.74
C ILE A 80 -0.57 20.28 -10.82
N THR A 81 0.64 19.81 -10.48
CA THR A 81 1.74 19.66 -11.44
C THR A 81 1.35 18.74 -12.59
N MET A 82 0.78 17.57 -12.29
CA MET A 82 0.35 16.60 -13.32
C MET A 82 -0.72 17.18 -14.26
N ALA A 83 -1.63 17.99 -13.73
CA ALA A 83 -2.65 18.65 -14.56
C ALA A 83 -2.03 19.64 -15.54
N LEU A 84 -1.02 20.40 -15.12
CA LEU A 84 -0.32 21.37 -15.95
C LEU A 84 0.56 20.69 -17.03
N GLU A 85 0.98 19.46 -16.83
CA GLU A 85 1.77 18.66 -17.76
C GLU A 85 0.91 17.82 -18.73
N GLU A 86 -0.41 18.00 -18.69
CA GLU A 86 -1.39 17.41 -19.62
C GLU A 86 -1.40 15.86 -19.61
N TYR A 87 -1.27 15.24 -18.44
CA TYR A 87 -1.50 13.81 -18.30
C TYR A 87 -2.97 13.46 -18.52
N GLN A 88 -3.22 12.28 -19.10
CA GLN A 88 -4.58 11.79 -19.38
C GLN A 88 -5.11 10.91 -18.25
N GLN A 89 -4.20 10.22 -17.59
CA GLN A 89 -4.47 9.30 -16.48
C GLN A 89 -3.43 9.53 -15.38
N VAL A 90 -3.89 9.61 -14.14
CA VAL A 90 -3.02 9.65 -12.96
C VAL A 90 -3.37 8.47 -12.08
N LEU A 91 -2.38 7.65 -11.74
CA LEU A 91 -2.50 6.55 -10.81
C LEU A 91 -1.96 7.00 -9.46
N VAL A 92 -2.72 6.82 -8.41
CA VAL A 92 -2.30 7.16 -7.05
C VAL A 92 -2.27 5.91 -6.19
N GLU A 93 -1.11 5.60 -5.63
CA GLU A 93 -0.96 4.59 -4.58
C GLU A 93 -0.77 5.31 -3.24
N PRO A 94 -1.79 5.39 -2.39
CA PRO A 94 -1.64 5.91 -1.04
C PRO A 94 -0.98 4.88 -0.13
N SER A 95 -0.60 5.32 1.07
CA SER A 95 -0.14 4.42 2.10
C SER A 95 -1.21 3.38 2.45
N GLY A 96 -0.80 2.20 2.94
CA GLY A 96 -1.73 1.13 3.31
C GLY A 96 -2.69 1.46 4.45
N LEU A 97 -2.47 2.56 5.15
CA LEU A 97 -3.29 3.05 6.26
C LEU A 97 -4.13 4.28 5.88
N PHE A 98 -4.18 4.60 4.59
CA PHE A 98 -4.84 5.79 4.09
C PHE A 98 -6.36 5.64 4.10
N GLU A 99 -7.05 6.68 4.56
CA GLU A 99 -8.50 6.78 4.46
C GLU A 99 -8.90 7.35 3.09
N VAL A 100 -9.65 6.58 2.32
CA VAL A 100 -10.01 6.93 0.93
C VAL A 100 -10.87 8.20 0.86
N ASP A 101 -11.65 8.47 1.90
CA ASP A 101 -12.50 9.68 1.97
C ASP A 101 -11.66 10.97 1.89
N ASP A 102 -10.45 10.99 2.50
CA ASP A 102 -9.54 12.13 2.41
C ASP A 102 -9.12 12.45 0.97
N PHE A 103 -9.04 11.43 0.12
CA PHE A 103 -8.72 11.62 -1.29
C PHE A 103 -9.88 12.20 -2.08
N PHE A 104 -11.10 11.72 -1.81
CA PHE A 104 -12.29 12.31 -2.41
C PHE A 104 -12.42 13.79 -2.03
N ASP A 105 -12.30 14.10 -0.73
CA ASP A 105 -12.36 15.48 -0.25
C ASP A 105 -11.29 16.36 -0.91
N LEU A 106 -10.09 15.81 -1.14
CA LEU A 106 -9.01 16.53 -1.81
C LEU A 106 -9.35 16.87 -3.26
N LEU A 107 -9.97 15.94 -4.00
CA LEU A 107 -10.32 16.17 -5.40
C LEU A 107 -11.44 17.18 -5.57
N TYR A 108 -12.30 17.37 -4.56
CA TYR A 108 -13.35 18.41 -4.54
C TYR A 108 -12.82 19.80 -4.17
N GLU A 109 -11.54 19.93 -3.80
CA GLU A 109 -10.95 21.25 -3.55
C GLU A 109 -10.53 21.95 -4.84
N GLU A 110 -10.70 23.29 -4.90
CA GLU A 110 -10.12 24.09 -5.97
C GLU A 110 -8.57 24.00 -5.96
N PRO A 111 -7.93 23.92 -7.11
CA PRO A 111 -8.46 23.90 -8.47
C PRO A 111 -8.74 22.47 -9.01
N LEU A 112 -8.53 21.40 -8.21
CA LEU A 112 -8.53 20.02 -8.66
C LEU A 112 -9.90 19.59 -9.21
N GLU A 113 -11.01 20.04 -8.59
CA GLU A 113 -12.38 19.73 -9.02
C GLU A 113 -12.68 20.07 -10.49
N ARG A 114 -11.92 21.04 -11.05
CA ARG A 114 -12.10 21.48 -12.45
C ARG A 114 -11.28 20.65 -13.44
N TRP A 115 -10.25 19.98 -12.96
CA TRP A 115 -9.27 19.29 -13.81
C TRP A 115 -9.39 17.78 -13.74
N TYR A 116 -9.82 17.26 -12.58
CA TYR A 116 -9.87 15.85 -12.29
C TYR A 116 -11.27 15.29 -12.19
N GLU A 117 -11.40 14.03 -12.56
CA GLU A 117 -12.55 13.19 -12.24
C GLU A 117 -12.04 11.88 -11.62
N MET A 118 -12.78 11.39 -10.63
CA MET A 118 -12.49 10.08 -10.07
C MET A 118 -12.76 9.01 -11.11
N GLY A 119 -11.75 8.22 -11.43
CA GLY A 119 -11.84 7.05 -12.29
C GLY A 119 -12.19 5.81 -11.49
N ASN A 120 -11.19 4.96 -11.21
CA ASN A 120 -11.39 3.71 -10.51
C ASN A 120 -10.79 3.74 -9.10
N VAL A 121 -11.44 3.09 -8.16
CA VAL A 121 -10.85 2.72 -6.88
C VAL A 121 -10.73 1.20 -6.86
N ILE A 122 -9.49 0.73 -6.85
CA ILE A 122 -9.17 -0.70 -6.83
C ILE A 122 -8.51 -1.00 -5.50
N THR A 123 -9.09 -1.92 -4.72
CA THR A 123 -8.51 -2.33 -3.44
C THR A 123 -7.82 -3.67 -3.56
N VAL A 124 -6.51 -3.69 -3.34
CA VAL A 124 -5.70 -4.91 -3.33
C VAL A 124 -5.74 -5.52 -1.94
N VAL A 125 -6.12 -6.79 -1.84
CA VAL A 125 -6.24 -7.53 -0.58
C VAL A 125 -5.42 -8.81 -0.69
N GLU A 126 -4.55 -9.04 0.28
CA GLU A 126 -3.74 -10.25 0.34
C GLU A 126 -4.58 -11.47 0.70
N CYS A 127 -4.46 -12.54 -0.09
CA CYS A 127 -5.04 -13.83 0.23
C CYS A 127 -4.18 -14.57 1.25
N CYS A 128 -4.62 -14.61 2.49
CA CYS A 128 -4.02 -15.45 3.52
C CYS A 128 -5.08 -16.36 4.16
N GLU A 129 -4.66 -17.53 4.62
CA GLU A 129 -5.59 -18.52 5.17
C GLU A 129 -6.20 -18.08 6.51
N ASN A 130 -5.46 -17.31 7.32
CA ASN A 130 -5.90 -16.81 8.62
C ASN A 130 -5.37 -15.38 8.84
N PRO A 131 -6.02 -14.36 8.26
CA PRO A 131 -5.57 -12.98 8.44
C PRO A 131 -5.77 -12.54 9.89
N VAL A 132 -4.66 -12.27 10.58
CA VAL A 132 -4.69 -11.71 11.94
C VAL A 132 -4.68 -10.18 11.83
N TYR A 133 -5.86 -9.60 11.64
CA TYR A 133 -6.05 -8.16 11.70
C TYR A 133 -6.56 -7.74 13.08
N SER A 134 -6.06 -6.63 13.61
CA SER A 134 -6.71 -5.94 14.73
C SER A 134 -8.07 -5.37 14.30
N ASP A 135 -8.93 -5.02 15.24
CA ASP A 135 -10.22 -4.40 14.94
C ASP A 135 -10.04 -3.09 14.15
N TYR A 136 -8.96 -2.35 14.43
CA TYR A 136 -8.65 -1.12 13.72
C TYR A 136 -8.16 -1.40 12.29
N ALA A 137 -7.30 -2.39 12.10
CA ALA A 137 -6.85 -2.80 10.77
C ALA A 137 -8.01 -3.30 9.90
N LYS A 138 -8.93 -4.08 10.47
CA LYS A 138 -10.16 -4.51 9.79
C LYS A 138 -11.04 -3.32 9.41
N TYR A 139 -11.17 -2.33 10.30
CA TYR A 139 -11.94 -1.12 10.02
C TYR A 139 -11.36 -0.35 8.84
N ILE A 140 -10.04 -0.10 8.83
CA ILE A 140 -9.37 0.59 7.70
C ILE A 140 -9.57 -0.19 6.41
N LEU A 141 -9.41 -1.52 6.45
CA LEU A 141 -9.62 -2.37 5.28
C LEU A 141 -11.09 -2.32 4.79
N ALA A 142 -12.05 -2.40 5.70
CA ALA A 142 -13.47 -2.27 5.36
C ALA A 142 -13.79 -0.89 4.75
N LYS A 143 -13.19 0.19 5.27
CA LYS A 143 -13.29 1.53 4.69
C LYS A 143 -12.72 1.58 3.27
N GLN A 144 -11.53 1.03 3.04
CA GLN A 144 -10.92 0.99 1.72
C GLN A 144 -11.76 0.18 0.73
N ILE A 145 -12.21 -1.01 1.12
CA ILE A 145 -13.04 -1.87 0.29
C ILE A 145 -14.40 -1.22 0.00
N SER A 146 -15.01 -0.54 0.97
CA SER A 146 -16.34 0.09 0.78
C SER A 146 -16.36 1.14 -0.34
N LYS A 147 -15.22 1.75 -0.63
CA LYS A 147 -15.04 2.74 -1.71
C LYS A 147 -14.59 2.11 -3.03
N ALA A 148 -14.24 0.82 -3.03
CA ALA A 148 -13.76 0.15 -4.23
C ALA A 148 -14.87 -0.06 -5.27
N GLY A 149 -14.52 0.10 -6.53
CA GLY A 149 -15.28 -0.40 -7.67
C GLY A 149 -14.95 -1.87 -7.95
N ALA A 150 -13.71 -2.30 -7.60
CA ALA A 150 -13.29 -3.69 -7.69
C ALA A 150 -12.26 -4.04 -6.60
N ILE A 151 -12.23 -5.32 -6.23
CA ILE A 151 -11.26 -5.92 -5.31
C ILE A 151 -10.33 -6.84 -6.09
N VAL A 152 -9.03 -6.72 -5.82
CA VAL A 152 -8.00 -7.60 -6.37
C VAL A 152 -7.42 -8.45 -5.24
N ALA A 153 -7.68 -9.76 -5.28
CA ALA A 153 -7.10 -10.73 -4.38
C ALA A 153 -5.70 -11.11 -4.86
N SER A 154 -4.69 -10.75 -4.08
CA SER A 154 -3.26 -10.94 -4.42
C SER A 154 -2.61 -12.09 -3.66
N LYS A 155 -1.41 -12.49 -4.10
CA LYS A 155 -0.58 -13.52 -3.45
C LYS A 155 -1.30 -14.86 -3.29
N MET A 156 -2.07 -15.24 -4.30
CA MET A 156 -2.79 -16.51 -4.30
C MET A 156 -1.84 -17.65 -4.65
N GLU A 157 -1.76 -18.64 -3.79
CA GLU A 157 -1.03 -19.89 -4.05
C GLU A 157 -1.92 -20.92 -4.74
N GLN A 158 -3.22 -20.90 -4.43
CA GLN A 158 -4.21 -21.84 -4.94
C GLN A 158 -5.52 -21.12 -5.32
N PRO A 159 -6.22 -21.55 -6.38
CA PRO A 159 -7.50 -20.96 -6.78
C PRO A 159 -8.57 -20.96 -5.70
N GLN A 160 -8.51 -21.93 -4.77
CA GLN A 160 -9.46 -22.08 -3.66
C GLN A 160 -9.42 -20.86 -2.70
N GLN A 161 -8.30 -20.17 -2.61
CA GLN A 161 -8.16 -18.98 -1.75
C GLN A 161 -9.07 -17.83 -2.15
N LEU A 162 -9.51 -17.78 -3.41
CA LEU A 162 -10.52 -16.81 -3.84
C LEU A 162 -11.87 -17.05 -3.16
N GLN A 163 -12.21 -18.32 -2.87
CA GLN A 163 -13.41 -18.65 -2.10
C GLN A 163 -13.25 -18.25 -0.63
N ASN A 164 -12.06 -18.45 -0.04
CA ASN A 164 -11.78 -18.01 1.32
C ASN A 164 -11.87 -16.48 1.43
N MET A 165 -11.43 -15.76 0.41
CA MET A 165 -11.59 -14.30 0.35
C MET A 165 -13.06 -13.87 0.33
N LYS A 166 -13.94 -14.59 -0.37
CA LYS A 166 -15.38 -14.29 -0.32
C LYS A 166 -15.95 -14.44 1.08
N VAL A 167 -15.58 -15.51 1.79
CA VAL A 167 -16.00 -15.71 3.19
C VAL A 167 -15.49 -14.58 4.08
N PHE A 168 -14.23 -14.19 3.91
CA PHE A 168 -13.67 -13.06 4.64
C PHE A 168 -14.43 -11.74 4.37
N LEU A 169 -14.82 -11.48 3.12
CA LEU A 169 -15.64 -10.31 2.78
C LEU A 169 -17.07 -10.39 3.36
N GLU A 170 -17.63 -11.60 3.48
CA GLU A 170 -18.92 -11.82 4.16
C GLU A 170 -18.80 -11.49 5.65
N ASP A 171 -17.75 -11.96 6.32
CA ASP A 171 -17.50 -11.67 7.73
C ASP A 171 -17.30 -10.17 7.98
N LEU A 172 -16.48 -9.51 7.16
CA LEU A 172 -16.30 -8.04 7.22
C LEU A 172 -17.62 -7.30 6.96
N SER A 173 -18.43 -7.77 6.01
CA SER A 173 -19.73 -7.16 5.69
C SER A 173 -20.67 -7.21 6.88
N GLN A 174 -20.69 -8.32 7.61
CA GLN A 174 -21.51 -8.50 8.82
C GLN A 174 -20.94 -7.65 9.98
N GLU A 175 -19.64 -7.69 10.20
CA GLU A 175 -18.99 -6.98 11.31
C GLU A 175 -19.18 -5.46 11.20
N PHE A 176 -19.08 -4.91 9.99
CA PHE A 176 -19.14 -3.45 9.75
C PHE A 176 -20.48 -2.97 9.17
N HIS A 177 -21.48 -3.84 9.06
CA HIS A 177 -22.80 -3.50 8.53
C HIS A 177 -22.74 -2.80 7.16
N CYS A 178 -21.86 -3.30 6.27
CA CYS A 178 -21.61 -2.74 4.95
C CYS A 178 -21.54 -3.88 3.93
N ASN A 179 -22.37 -3.82 2.88
CA ASN A 179 -22.37 -4.87 1.86
C ASN A 179 -21.11 -4.77 0.97
N LEU A 180 -20.10 -5.56 1.28
CA LEU A 180 -18.81 -5.63 0.56
C LEU A 180 -18.79 -6.76 -0.48
N THR A 181 -19.72 -7.73 -0.38
CA THR A 181 -19.75 -8.93 -1.24
C THR A 181 -20.26 -8.66 -2.65
N GLU A 182 -20.93 -7.54 -2.87
CA GLU A 182 -21.39 -7.12 -4.20
C GLU A 182 -20.28 -6.50 -5.07
N ILE A 183 -19.12 -6.22 -4.48
CA ILE A 183 -17.99 -5.62 -5.21
C ILE A 183 -17.31 -6.72 -6.03
N PRO A 184 -17.09 -6.52 -7.34
CA PRO A 184 -16.36 -7.49 -8.17
C PRO A 184 -15.02 -7.89 -7.55
N LEU A 185 -14.78 -9.19 -7.46
CA LEU A 185 -13.57 -9.78 -6.88
C LEU A 185 -12.79 -10.54 -7.95
N HIS A 186 -11.56 -10.11 -8.21
CA HIS A 186 -10.66 -10.70 -9.18
C HIS A 186 -9.43 -11.30 -8.49
N GLY A 187 -9.08 -12.53 -8.84
CA GLY A 187 -7.81 -13.12 -8.41
C GLY A 187 -6.65 -12.62 -9.27
N TRP A 188 -5.53 -12.29 -8.65
CA TRP A 188 -4.36 -11.82 -9.36
C TRP A 188 -3.05 -12.25 -8.66
N ASN A 189 -2.06 -12.60 -9.46
CA ASN A 189 -0.67 -12.75 -9.06
C ASN A 189 0.22 -12.01 -10.04
N LYS A 190 1.41 -11.62 -9.61
CA LYS A 190 2.39 -10.92 -10.45
C LYS A 190 2.60 -11.62 -11.79
N GLY A 191 2.45 -10.88 -12.88
CA GLY A 191 2.60 -11.36 -14.26
C GLY A 191 1.34 -11.99 -14.87
N ASN A 192 0.20 -11.96 -14.18
CA ASN A 192 -1.03 -12.63 -14.61
C ASN A 192 -2.24 -11.69 -14.83
N LEU A 193 -2.02 -10.39 -15.00
CA LEU A 193 -3.11 -9.47 -15.33
C LEU A 193 -3.46 -9.62 -16.83
N ASP A 194 -4.46 -10.47 -17.13
CA ASP A 194 -4.96 -10.64 -18.49
C ASP A 194 -5.79 -9.43 -18.97
N ASP A 195 -6.01 -9.34 -20.28
CA ASP A 195 -6.68 -8.19 -20.87
C ASP A 195 -8.16 -8.08 -20.46
N GLN A 196 -8.86 -9.19 -20.27
CA GLN A 196 -10.25 -9.17 -19.82
C GLN A 196 -10.34 -8.59 -18.41
N THR A 197 -9.58 -9.14 -17.47
CA THR A 197 -9.52 -8.65 -16.09
C THR A 197 -9.09 -7.18 -16.03
N PHE A 198 -8.09 -6.80 -16.84
CA PHE A 198 -7.69 -5.40 -16.94
C PHE A 198 -8.84 -4.49 -17.35
N HIS A 199 -9.58 -4.82 -18.42
CA HIS A 199 -10.70 -3.98 -18.88
C HIS A 199 -11.86 -3.93 -17.87
N GLU A 200 -12.12 -5.02 -17.15
CA GLU A 200 -13.10 -5.03 -16.07
C GLU A 200 -12.69 -4.07 -14.93
N LEU A 201 -11.42 -4.10 -14.53
CA LEU A 201 -10.86 -3.19 -13.52
C LEU A 201 -10.82 -1.74 -14.00
N TRP A 202 -10.43 -1.49 -15.25
CA TRP A 202 -10.33 -0.15 -15.83
C TRP A 202 -11.69 0.54 -16.04
N ASN A 203 -12.78 -0.20 -15.93
CA ASN A 203 -14.15 0.31 -16.01
C ASN A 203 -14.95 0.05 -14.72
N SER A 204 -14.28 -0.29 -13.62
CA SER A 204 -14.95 -0.66 -12.37
C SER A 204 -15.55 0.53 -11.61
N GLY A 205 -15.04 1.75 -11.88
CA GLY A 205 -15.46 2.95 -11.16
C GLY A 205 -15.09 2.91 -9.68
N TYR A 206 -15.98 3.43 -8.83
CA TYR A 206 -15.78 3.46 -7.38
C TYR A 206 -17.10 3.29 -6.62
N GLY A 207 -17.01 2.83 -5.37
CA GLY A 207 -18.16 2.66 -4.46
C GLY A 207 -18.44 3.92 -3.64
N ARG A 208 -19.69 4.01 -3.16
CA ARG A 208 -20.16 5.05 -2.21
C ARG A 208 -20.71 4.43 -0.94
N ARG A 209 -20.28 3.21 -0.62
CA ARG A 209 -20.71 2.49 0.58
C ARG A 209 -20.00 3.07 1.80
N GLU A 210 -20.66 3.02 2.94
CA GLU A 210 -20.07 3.44 4.22
C GLU A 210 -20.21 2.30 5.24
N PRO A 211 -19.15 1.95 5.99
CA PRO A 211 -19.27 1.07 7.14
C PRO A 211 -20.22 1.67 8.18
N GLY A 212 -21.26 0.93 8.54
CA GLY A 212 -22.27 1.37 9.51
C GLY A 212 -21.77 1.36 10.97
N LYS A 213 -20.66 0.65 11.24
CA LYS A 213 -20.05 0.57 12.55
C LYS A 213 -18.80 1.47 12.61
N ALA A 214 -18.86 2.49 13.44
CA ALA A 214 -17.67 3.27 13.78
C ALA A 214 -16.87 2.57 14.89
N LEU A 215 -15.55 2.74 14.88
CA LEU A 215 -14.71 2.28 15.99
C LEU A 215 -15.06 3.03 17.28
N GLN A 216 -15.30 2.29 18.34
CA GLN A 216 -15.61 2.86 19.65
C GLN A 216 -14.38 3.43 20.37
N ASN A 217 -13.16 2.94 20.04
CA ASN A 217 -11.90 3.40 20.62
C ASN A 217 -11.02 4.04 19.53
N LYS A 218 -10.91 5.37 19.56
CA LYS A 218 -9.97 6.13 18.72
C LYS A 218 -8.52 6.08 19.22
N GLU A 219 -8.24 5.35 20.31
CA GLU A 219 -6.90 5.29 20.91
C GLU A 219 -5.94 4.29 20.24
N GLN A 220 -6.45 3.40 19.39
CA GLN A 220 -5.59 2.51 18.58
C GLN A 220 -5.13 3.30 17.34
N THR A 221 -3.93 3.82 17.41
CA THR A 221 -3.25 4.48 16.31
C THR A 221 -2.12 3.58 15.80
N PHE A 222 -1.94 3.55 14.49
CA PHE A 222 -0.74 2.95 13.94
C PHE A 222 0.48 3.82 14.26
N GLU A 223 1.52 3.16 14.69
CA GLU A 223 2.80 3.78 15.01
C GLU A 223 3.84 3.39 13.95
N SER A 224 4.78 4.29 13.71
CA SER A 224 5.93 4.03 12.86
C SER A 224 7.20 4.34 13.63
N LEU A 225 8.04 3.33 13.80
CA LEU A 225 9.36 3.48 14.42
C LEU A 225 10.45 3.43 13.34
N PHE A 226 11.42 4.29 13.48
CA PHE A 226 12.56 4.41 12.57
C PHE A 226 13.84 4.01 13.30
N PHE A 227 14.60 3.10 12.69
CA PHE A 227 15.89 2.65 13.18
C PHE A 227 16.94 2.93 12.11
N PHE A 228 17.97 3.70 12.47
CA PHE A 228 19.04 4.09 11.56
C PHE A 228 20.29 3.27 11.81
N HIS A 229 21.07 3.05 10.75
CA HIS A 229 22.35 2.31 10.82
C HIS A 229 22.21 0.94 11.49
N VAL A 230 21.19 0.20 11.03
CA VAL A 230 20.88 -1.13 11.58
C VAL A 230 21.93 -2.13 11.13
N GLU A 231 22.50 -2.86 12.09
CA GLU A 231 23.37 -4.00 11.85
C GLU A 231 22.75 -5.26 12.43
N ILE A 232 22.58 -6.27 11.62
CA ILE A 232 22.04 -7.58 12.04
C ILE A 232 23.15 -8.62 11.96
N SER A 233 23.46 -9.25 13.08
CA SER A 233 24.41 -10.36 13.15
C SER A 233 23.72 -11.68 12.79
N GLY A 234 24.34 -12.47 11.91
CA GLY A 234 23.84 -13.79 11.54
C GLY A 234 22.83 -13.78 10.38
N ASP A 235 21.83 -14.67 10.47
CA ASP A 235 20.80 -14.83 9.44
C ASP A 235 19.72 -13.76 9.57
N VAL A 236 19.73 -12.81 8.65
CA VAL A 236 18.81 -11.67 8.61
C VAL A 236 17.37 -12.13 8.52
N LYS A 237 17.09 -13.15 7.71
CA LYS A 237 15.71 -13.64 7.52
C LYS A 237 15.17 -14.18 8.84
N ASN A 238 15.93 -15.00 9.51
CA ASN A 238 15.53 -15.58 10.79
C ASN A 238 15.32 -14.52 11.87
N VAL A 239 16.19 -13.51 11.95
CA VAL A 239 16.05 -12.41 12.91
C VAL A 239 14.77 -11.62 12.66
N VAL A 240 14.47 -11.30 11.39
CA VAL A 240 13.26 -10.56 11.02
C VAL A 240 12.02 -11.41 11.27
N GLU A 241 12.02 -12.70 10.93
CA GLU A 241 10.91 -13.63 11.22
C GLU A 241 10.61 -13.72 12.72
N GLN A 242 11.65 -13.84 13.55
CA GLN A 242 11.50 -13.86 15.01
C GLN A 242 10.93 -12.55 15.53
N LEU A 243 11.39 -11.40 15.05
CA LEU A 243 10.84 -10.11 15.43
C LEU A 243 9.35 -10.00 15.06
N MET A 244 9.00 -10.36 13.83
CA MET A 244 7.60 -10.26 13.34
C MET A 244 6.63 -11.13 14.14
N GLN A 245 7.11 -12.19 14.77
CA GLN A 245 6.31 -13.12 15.60
C GLN A 245 6.37 -12.81 17.10
N ASN A 246 7.20 -11.85 17.53
CA ASN A 246 7.36 -11.56 18.95
C ASN A 246 6.23 -10.66 19.48
N PRO A 247 5.33 -11.14 20.34
CA PRO A 247 4.22 -10.36 20.87
C PRO A 247 4.67 -9.22 21.80
N GLU A 248 5.88 -9.32 22.40
CA GLU A 248 6.42 -8.27 23.28
C GLU A 248 6.89 -7.04 22.48
N ALA A 249 7.17 -7.22 21.17
CA ALA A 249 7.52 -6.14 20.26
C ALA A 249 6.30 -5.29 19.83
N GLY A 250 5.09 -5.71 20.17
CA GLY A 250 3.84 -5.15 19.72
C GLY A 250 3.25 -5.89 18.51
N ASN A 251 2.16 -5.38 17.97
CA ASN A 251 1.55 -5.96 16.77
C ASN A 251 2.15 -5.35 15.51
N ILE A 252 3.29 -5.90 15.06
CA ILE A 252 3.99 -5.42 13.86
C ILE A 252 3.24 -5.89 12.62
N PHE A 253 2.84 -4.97 11.74
CA PHE A 253 2.22 -5.27 10.45
C PHE A 253 3.24 -5.31 9.31
N ARG A 254 4.23 -4.42 9.35
CA ARG A 254 5.22 -4.31 8.28
C ARG A 254 6.57 -3.86 8.84
N LEU A 255 7.63 -4.47 8.33
CA LEU A 255 8.99 -3.98 8.43
C LEU A 255 9.54 -3.79 7.02
N LYS A 256 10.06 -2.60 6.73
CA LYS A 256 10.72 -2.28 5.45
C LYS A 256 12.02 -1.55 5.73
N GLY A 257 13.07 -1.88 5.00
CA GLY A 257 14.34 -1.17 5.15
C GLY A 257 15.45 -1.76 4.32
N PHE A 258 16.65 -1.23 4.53
CA PHE A 258 17.86 -1.67 3.86
C PHE A 258 18.96 -1.94 4.85
N LEU A 259 19.65 -3.03 4.60
CA LEU A 259 20.82 -3.45 5.34
C LEU A 259 22.04 -3.40 4.41
N LYS A 260 23.11 -2.75 4.85
CA LYS A 260 24.38 -2.76 4.13
C LYS A 260 25.20 -3.96 4.54
N ARG A 261 25.72 -4.72 3.57
CA ARG A 261 26.69 -5.80 3.79
C ARG A 261 27.86 -5.67 2.83
N GLY A 262 28.97 -5.13 3.32
CA GLY A 262 30.12 -4.77 2.48
C GLY A 262 29.75 -3.67 1.50
N ASP A 263 29.92 -3.93 0.20
CA ASP A 263 29.55 -3.00 -0.89
C ASP A 263 28.11 -3.22 -1.40
N ASP A 264 27.44 -4.28 -0.96
CA ASP A 264 26.09 -4.65 -1.39
C ASP A 264 25.03 -4.14 -0.41
N TRP A 265 23.85 -3.86 -0.97
CA TRP A 265 22.65 -3.56 -0.20
C TRP A 265 21.65 -4.72 -0.27
N MET A 266 20.96 -4.94 0.83
CA MET A 266 19.84 -5.88 0.93
C MET A 266 18.60 -5.09 1.30
N GLU A 267 17.60 -5.09 0.43
CA GLU A 267 16.26 -4.62 0.73
C GLU A 267 15.51 -5.70 1.50
N ILE A 268 14.90 -5.32 2.61
CA ILE A 268 14.08 -6.17 3.45
C ILE A 268 12.66 -5.61 3.44
N ASN A 269 11.70 -6.45 3.11
CA ASN A 269 10.28 -6.14 3.15
C ASN A 269 9.55 -7.33 3.79
N ALA A 270 9.10 -7.14 5.02
CA ALA A 270 8.51 -8.20 5.82
C ALA A 270 7.10 -7.85 6.30
N THR A 271 6.25 -8.85 6.29
CA THR A 271 4.96 -8.91 6.98
C THR A 271 4.97 -10.15 7.88
N LYS A 272 3.92 -10.35 8.69
CA LYS A 272 3.81 -11.59 9.49
C LYS A 272 3.76 -12.86 8.65
N MET A 273 3.38 -12.75 7.37
CA MET A 273 3.17 -13.88 6.46
C MET A 273 4.39 -14.15 5.57
N ASP A 274 5.20 -13.13 5.28
CA ASP A 274 6.28 -13.24 4.32
C ASP A 274 7.44 -12.32 4.68
N VAL A 275 8.67 -12.82 4.53
CA VAL A 275 9.92 -12.06 4.68
C VAL A 275 10.68 -12.16 3.37
N ASN A 276 10.61 -11.09 2.59
CA ASN A 276 11.31 -10.97 1.32
C ASN A 276 12.59 -10.16 1.50
N ILE A 277 13.71 -10.72 1.03
CA ILE A 277 15.02 -10.09 1.06
C ILE A 277 15.60 -10.12 -0.34
N THR A 278 15.86 -8.95 -0.91
CA THR A 278 16.39 -8.82 -2.27
C THR A 278 17.68 -8.00 -2.28
N ARG A 279 18.62 -8.36 -3.16
CA ARG A 279 19.82 -7.54 -3.38
C ARG A 279 19.48 -6.34 -4.25
N THR A 280 20.02 -5.19 -3.87
CA THR A 280 19.86 -3.94 -4.61
C THR A 280 21.19 -3.20 -4.71
N ALA A 281 21.34 -2.39 -5.75
CA ALA A 281 22.57 -1.61 -5.96
C ALA A 281 22.65 -0.35 -5.08
N VAL A 282 21.49 0.11 -4.56
CA VAL A 282 21.38 1.32 -3.75
C VAL A 282 20.47 1.07 -2.56
N GLY A 283 20.78 1.69 -1.45
CA GLY A 283 19.98 1.61 -0.23
C GLY A 283 20.35 2.75 0.72
N GLN A 284 19.65 2.82 1.81
CA GLN A 284 19.90 3.75 2.91
C GLN A 284 19.74 2.97 4.22
N GLU A 285 20.66 3.15 5.15
CA GLU A 285 20.68 2.44 6.43
C GLU A 285 19.52 2.88 7.32
N VAL A 286 18.29 2.46 6.97
CA VAL A 286 17.09 2.72 7.76
C VAL A 286 16.15 1.52 7.72
N PHE A 287 15.57 1.19 8.88
CA PHE A 287 14.44 0.29 9.02
C PHE A 287 13.24 1.09 9.52
N ILE A 288 12.09 0.77 8.96
CA ILE A 288 10.80 1.32 9.34
C ILE A 288 9.93 0.15 9.79
N VAL A 289 9.48 0.22 11.03
CA VAL A 289 8.57 -0.77 11.62
C VAL A 289 7.22 -0.08 11.81
N ILE A 290 6.17 -0.65 11.23
CA ILE A 290 4.81 -0.12 11.29
C ILE A 290 3.92 -1.13 12.02
N GLY A 291 3.18 -0.68 13.02
CA GLY A 291 2.34 -1.55 13.83
C GLY A 291 1.49 -0.81 14.85
N GLU A 292 0.96 -1.56 15.80
CA GLU A 292 0.16 -1.06 16.92
C GLU A 292 0.84 -1.46 18.23
N GLY A 293 0.90 -0.51 19.19
CA GLY A 293 1.50 -0.74 20.50
C GLY A 293 2.95 -1.22 20.40
N LEU A 294 3.73 -0.59 19.54
CA LEU A 294 5.11 -0.98 19.27
C LEU A 294 6.00 -0.71 20.49
N ASN A 295 6.81 -1.70 20.86
CA ASN A 295 7.80 -1.55 21.92
C ASN A 295 9.19 -1.31 21.32
N HIS A 296 9.61 -0.03 21.32
CA HIS A 296 10.88 0.39 20.73
C HIS A 296 12.08 -0.40 21.29
N ASP A 297 12.14 -0.60 22.62
CA ASP A 297 13.29 -1.23 23.26
C ASP A 297 13.40 -2.73 22.92
N VAL A 298 12.24 -3.41 22.90
CA VAL A 298 12.19 -4.82 22.48
C VAL A 298 12.61 -4.97 21.01
N ILE A 299 12.13 -4.10 20.13
CA ILE A 299 12.49 -4.11 18.73
C ILE A 299 13.97 -3.82 18.54
N ALA A 300 14.50 -2.81 19.24
CA ALA A 300 15.91 -2.43 19.16
C ALA A 300 16.87 -3.55 19.61
N ASN A 301 16.44 -4.50 20.44
CA ASN A 301 17.26 -5.62 20.88
C ASN A 301 17.53 -6.68 19.78
N TYR A 302 16.79 -6.65 18.65
CA TYR A 302 17.01 -7.56 17.53
C TYR A 302 18.20 -7.18 16.64
N TRP A 303 18.70 -5.93 16.78
CA TRP A 303 19.82 -5.40 16.00
C TRP A 303 20.60 -4.36 16.79
N THR A 304 21.78 -4.04 16.30
CA THR A 304 22.51 -2.86 16.77
C THR A 304 22.09 -1.67 15.91
N SER A 305 21.61 -0.59 16.52
CA SER A 305 21.30 0.67 15.84
C SER A 305 21.97 1.82 16.57
N TYR A 306 22.50 2.77 15.81
CA TYR A 306 23.04 4.00 16.39
C TYR A 306 21.92 5.04 16.39
N MET A 307 21.52 5.53 17.55
CA MET A 307 20.69 6.71 17.63
C MET A 307 21.55 7.92 17.22
N ASN A 308 21.14 8.65 16.19
CA ASN A 308 21.66 10.00 16.01
C ASN A 308 21.02 10.86 17.09
N GLU A 309 21.86 11.42 18.00
CA GLU A 309 21.48 12.45 18.95
C GLU A 309 21.00 13.73 18.26
#